data_eec76f5a95f5076550150253cfb07219
#
_entry.id   eec76f5a95f5076550150253cfb07219
#
_cell.length_a   1.000
_cell.length_b   1.000
_cell.length_c   1.000
_cell.angle_alpha   90.00
_cell.angle_beta   90.00
_cell.angle_gamma   90.00
#
_symmetry.space_group_name_H-M   'P 1'
#
loop_
_entity.id
_entity.type
_entity.pdbx_description
1 polymer ?
#
loop_
_entity_poly.entity_id
_entity_poly.type
_entity_poly.pdbx_seq_one_letter_code
_entity_poly.pdbx_strand_id
1 'polypeptide(L)'
;MRTLVKVGAEAFTDCRLRKAYLEEEDGWTEILFPSEYGYLMNRLLASFGKNGHRYDYGEYDKNLLNGGWNLEKLHLAISRLKQGRHLKKEMEDSIRARILTDMEEILKLIQDHSDGESLQALSDLHFFTEENTDQAIALFNQEGSGELLPIFLNVKQGQRRKPFDFSL
;
A
#
# COMPACT_ATOMS: atom_id res chain seq x y z
N MET A 1 4.20 28.33 3.68
CA MET A 1 4.05 27.21 2.73
C MET A 1 3.18 27.69 1.56
N ARG A 2 3.54 27.48 0.30
CA ARG A 2 2.69 27.92 -0.83
C ARG A 2 1.70 26.82 -1.13
N THR A 3 0.41 27.14 -1.09
CA THR A 3 -0.67 26.24 -1.50
C THR A 3 -0.52 25.97 -3.00
N LEU A 4 -0.40 24.71 -3.39
CA LEU A 4 -0.32 24.31 -4.79
C LEU A 4 -1.72 24.37 -5.39
N VAL A 5 -2.04 25.46 -6.09
CA VAL A 5 -3.40 25.76 -6.56
C VAL A 5 -3.70 25.12 -7.92
N LYS A 6 -2.69 24.86 -8.76
CA LYS A 6 -2.81 24.19 -10.06
C LYS A 6 -1.47 23.61 -10.50
N VAL A 7 -1.48 22.35 -10.90
CA VAL A 7 -0.30 21.66 -11.44
C VAL A 7 -0.59 21.25 -12.87
N GLY A 8 0.22 21.72 -13.80
CA GLY A 8 0.17 21.24 -15.20
C GLY A 8 0.72 19.81 -15.29
N ALA A 9 0.29 19.04 -16.27
CA ALA A 9 0.70 17.63 -16.45
C ALA A 9 2.23 17.44 -16.53
N GLU A 10 2.99 18.46 -16.89
CA GLU A 10 4.44 18.44 -17.03
C GLU A 10 5.19 19.14 -15.88
N ALA A 11 4.48 19.67 -14.88
CA ALA A 11 5.09 20.49 -13.83
C ALA A 11 6.13 19.73 -12.97
N PHE A 12 6.13 18.40 -13.02
CA PHE A 12 7.05 17.54 -12.25
C PHE A 12 7.88 16.62 -13.13
N THR A 13 7.96 16.87 -14.44
CA THR A 13 8.64 15.99 -15.41
C THR A 13 10.09 15.68 -15.02
N ASP A 14 10.78 16.63 -14.38
CA ASP A 14 12.18 16.46 -13.92
C ASP A 14 12.31 16.47 -12.39
N CYS A 15 11.20 16.38 -11.67
CA CYS A 15 11.19 16.43 -10.22
C CYS A 15 11.11 15.03 -9.62
N ARG A 16 11.98 14.71 -8.68
CA ARG A 16 11.87 13.51 -7.83
C ARG A 16 10.86 13.77 -6.71
N LEU A 17 9.59 13.98 -7.09
CA LEU A 17 8.50 14.15 -6.12
C LEU A 17 8.20 12.79 -5.48
N ARG A 18 8.51 12.63 -4.20
CA ARG A 18 8.18 11.42 -3.45
C ARG A 18 6.89 11.54 -2.65
N LYS A 19 6.56 12.77 -2.25
CA LYS A 19 5.34 13.06 -1.51
C LYS A 19 4.85 14.49 -1.74
N ALA A 20 3.56 14.67 -1.66
CA ALA A 20 2.91 15.97 -1.58
C ALA A 20 2.02 16.03 -0.34
N TYR A 21 1.86 17.22 0.20
CA TYR A 21 0.92 17.49 1.29
C TYR A 21 -0.18 18.39 0.75
N LEU A 22 -1.41 17.90 0.81
CA LEU A 22 -2.59 18.66 0.42
C LEU A 22 -3.22 19.26 1.67
N GLU A 23 -3.41 20.59 1.66
CA GLU A 23 -4.15 21.29 2.69
C GLU A 23 -5.64 21.12 2.45
N GLU A 24 -6.36 20.71 3.47
CA GLU A 24 -7.79 20.48 3.46
C GLU A 24 -8.43 21.16 4.69
N GLU A 25 -9.76 21.27 4.71
CA GLU A 25 -10.47 21.99 5.79
C GLU A 25 -10.19 21.40 7.19
N ASP A 26 -9.95 20.09 7.27
CA ASP A 26 -9.73 19.35 8.51
C ASP A 26 -8.26 18.92 8.70
N GLY A 27 -7.32 19.49 7.94
CA GLY A 27 -5.88 19.26 8.09
C GLY A 27 -5.15 18.93 6.80
N TRP A 28 -4.04 18.19 6.92
CA TRP A 28 -3.16 17.85 5.82
C TRP A 28 -3.30 16.36 5.44
N THR A 29 -3.36 16.08 4.15
CA THR A 29 -3.28 14.72 3.62
C THR A 29 -1.95 14.54 2.89
N GLU A 30 -1.19 13.52 3.28
CA GLU A 30 0.03 13.12 2.58
C GLU A 30 -0.32 12.22 1.38
N ILE A 31 0.19 12.57 0.21
CA ILE A 31 0.12 11.76 -1.01
C ILE A 31 1.52 11.30 -1.35
N LEU A 32 1.71 10.00 -1.49
CA LEU A 32 2.97 9.39 -1.89
C LEU A 32 3.03 9.17 -3.40
N PHE A 33 4.22 9.23 -3.96
CA PHE A 33 4.52 8.97 -5.36
C PHE A 33 5.70 7.99 -5.48
N PRO A 34 5.79 7.24 -6.60
CA PRO A 34 6.95 6.41 -6.89
C PRO A 34 8.25 7.24 -6.89
N SER A 35 9.37 6.60 -6.54
CA SER A 35 10.68 7.25 -6.52
C SER A 35 11.21 7.57 -7.92
N GLU A 36 10.77 6.81 -8.90
CA GLU A 36 11.19 6.96 -10.30
C GLU A 36 10.07 7.55 -11.15
N TYR A 37 10.47 8.44 -12.07
CA TYR A 37 9.56 8.99 -13.06
C TYR A 37 9.24 7.93 -14.12
N GLY A 38 8.01 7.48 -14.13
CA GLY A 38 7.55 6.43 -15.03
C GLY A 38 6.05 6.49 -15.29
N TYR A 39 5.53 5.46 -15.92
CA TYR A 39 4.11 5.39 -16.27
C TYR A 39 3.18 5.58 -15.06
N LEU A 40 3.48 4.94 -13.93
CA LEU A 40 2.69 5.07 -12.71
C LEU A 40 2.74 6.50 -12.16
N MET A 41 3.92 7.12 -12.10
CA MET A 41 4.07 8.52 -11.67
C MET A 41 3.21 9.45 -12.52
N ASN A 42 3.28 9.35 -13.85
CA ASN A 42 2.48 10.18 -14.76
C ASN A 42 0.97 10.02 -14.51
N ARG A 43 0.52 8.78 -14.28
CA ARG A 43 -0.89 8.49 -14.00
C ARG A 43 -1.34 9.07 -12.67
N LEU A 44 -0.51 8.98 -11.64
CA LEU A 44 -0.81 9.54 -10.32
C LEU A 44 -0.79 11.08 -10.33
N LEU A 45 0.16 11.67 -11.07
CA LEU A 45 0.20 13.14 -11.26
C LEU A 45 -1.02 13.67 -12.01
N ALA A 46 -1.60 12.90 -12.93
CA ALA A 46 -2.83 13.28 -13.63
C ALA A 46 -4.02 13.51 -12.69
N SER A 47 -3.99 12.95 -11.48
CA SER A 47 -5.02 13.17 -10.45
C SER A 47 -5.05 14.62 -9.92
N PHE A 48 -3.98 15.43 -10.15
CA PHE A 48 -3.96 16.85 -9.77
C PHE A 48 -4.73 17.78 -10.72
N GLY A 49 -5.06 17.34 -11.93
CA GLY A 49 -5.46 18.29 -12.99
C GLY A 49 -6.91 18.23 -13.42
N LYS A 50 -7.67 17.20 -13.10
CA LYS A 50 -8.96 16.95 -13.77
C LYS A 50 -10.13 17.74 -13.20
N ASN A 51 -10.12 18.15 -11.94
CA ASN A 51 -11.26 18.75 -11.24
C ASN A 51 -11.00 20.15 -10.67
N GLY A 52 -10.23 20.97 -11.36
CA GLY A 52 -10.04 22.39 -11.05
C GLY A 52 -9.08 22.65 -9.88
N HIS A 53 -9.46 22.49 -8.65
CA HIS A 53 -8.66 22.81 -7.47
C HIS A 53 -8.57 21.68 -6.45
N ARG A 54 -9.14 20.52 -6.73
CA ARG A 54 -9.15 19.39 -5.81
C ARG A 54 -8.38 18.22 -6.40
N TYR A 55 -7.63 17.54 -5.54
CA TYR A 55 -6.99 16.28 -5.87
C TYR A 55 -8.04 15.17 -6.05
N ASP A 56 -7.93 14.41 -7.14
CA ASP A 56 -8.85 13.30 -7.41
C ASP A 56 -8.32 12.00 -6.79
N TYR A 57 -8.67 11.77 -5.54
CA TYR A 57 -8.29 10.55 -4.82
C TYR A 57 -8.82 9.29 -5.51
N GLY A 58 -10.01 9.36 -6.10
CA GLY A 58 -10.60 8.22 -6.80
C GLY A 58 -9.82 7.83 -8.05
N GLU A 59 -9.31 8.81 -8.80
CA GLU A 59 -8.46 8.56 -9.96
C GLU A 59 -7.07 8.05 -9.53
N TYR A 60 -6.51 8.59 -8.44
CA TYR A 60 -5.28 8.09 -7.85
C TYR A 60 -5.40 6.61 -7.48
N ASP A 61 -6.44 6.25 -6.71
CA ASP A 61 -6.66 4.90 -6.22
C ASP A 61 -6.90 3.90 -7.38
N LYS A 62 -7.65 4.30 -8.42
CA LYS A 62 -7.82 3.51 -9.65
C LYS A 62 -6.49 3.26 -10.37
N ASN A 63 -5.66 4.27 -10.48
CA ASN A 63 -4.35 4.13 -11.13
C ASN A 63 -3.41 3.23 -10.33
N LEU A 64 -3.54 3.20 -9.01
CA LEU A 64 -2.81 2.32 -8.14
C LEU A 64 -3.14 0.82 -8.39
N LEU A 65 -4.38 0.53 -8.80
CA LEU A 65 -4.82 -0.84 -9.12
C LEU A 65 -4.38 -1.34 -10.50
N ASN A 66 -3.97 -0.45 -11.42
CA ASN A 66 -3.62 -0.82 -12.78
C ASN A 66 -2.22 -1.44 -12.90
N GLY A 67 -2.08 -2.47 -13.76
CA GLY A 67 -0.79 -3.13 -14.07
C GLY A 67 -0.32 -4.12 -13.01
N GLY A 68 0.90 -4.64 -13.16
CA GLY A 68 1.54 -5.57 -12.23
C GLY A 68 2.04 -4.91 -10.95
N TRP A 69 2.54 -5.72 -10.02
CA TRP A 69 3.15 -5.25 -8.80
C TRP A 69 4.64 -4.94 -8.99
N ASN A 70 5.11 -3.94 -8.27
CA ASN A 70 6.49 -3.69 -7.93
C ASN A 70 6.53 -3.17 -6.49
N LEU A 71 7.71 -3.10 -5.90
CA LEU A 71 7.87 -2.73 -4.50
C LEU A 71 7.30 -1.35 -4.18
N GLU A 72 7.53 -0.36 -5.05
CA GLU A 72 7.02 0.99 -4.84
C GLU A 72 5.50 1.06 -4.86
N LYS A 73 4.87 0.35 -5.81
CA LYS A 73 3.41 0.27 -5.88
C LYS A 73 2.82 -0.42 -4.65
N LEU A 74 3.49 -1.45 -4.13
CA LEU A 74 3.10 -2.10 -2.89
C LEU A 74 3.16 -1.10 -1.71
N HIS A 75 4.25 -0.34 -1.58
CA HIS A 75 4.39 0.69 -0.55
C HIS A 75 3.29 1.75 -0.64
N LEU A 76 2.95 2.20 -1.86
CA LEU A 76 1.87 3.15 -2.08
C LEU A 76 0.51 2.58 -1.66
N ALA A 77 0.21 1.33 -2.03
CA ALA A 77 -1.04 0.67 -1.67
C ALA A 77 -1.18 0.47 -0.15
N ILE A 78 -0.11 0.02 0.51
CA ILE A 78 -0.06 -0.12 1.97
C ILE A 78 -0.26 1.24 2.65
N SER A 79 0.46 2.27 2.21
CA SER A 79 0.31 3.63 2.75
C SER A 79 -1.10 4.15 2.58
N ARG A 80 -1.71 3.92 1.41
CA ARG A 80 -3.07 4.35 1.12
C ARG A 80 -4.09 3.68 2.04
N LEU A 81 -3.94 2.38 2.30
CA LEU A 81 -4.78 1.63 3.25
C LEU A 81 -4.58 2.08 4.70
N LYS A 82 -3.36 2.40 5.11
CA LYS A 82 -3.05 2.89 6.47
C LYS A 82 -3.63 4.28 6.73
N GLN A 83 -3.54 5.17 5.76
CA GLN A 83 -4.06 6.53 5.91
C GLN A 83 -5.58 6.58 5.87
N GLY A 84 -6.22 5.81 5.00
CA GLY A 84 -7.68 5.70 4.87
C GLY A 84 -8.42 6.99 4.48
N ARG A 85 -7.73 8.15 4.50
CA ARG A 85 -8.36 9.46 4.30
C ARG A 85 -8.84 9.60 2.87
N HIS A 86 -10.12 10.01 2.69
CA HIS A 86 -10.81 10.07 1.39
C HIS A 86 -10.82 8.75 0.59
N LEU A 87 -10.47 7.63 1.22
CA LEU A 87 -10.55 6.32 0.62
C LEU A 87 -11.99 5.81 0.72
N LYS A 88 -12.66 5.70 -0.42
CA LYS A 88 -14.00 5.14 -0.48
C LYS A 88 -13.96 3.64 -0.14
N LYS A 89 -15.00 3.16 0.54
CA LYS A 89 -15.06 1.75 0.98
C LYS A 89 -14.91 0.76 -0.18
N GLU A 90 -15.57 1.01 -1.30
CA GLU A 90 -15.47 0.14 -2.48
C GLU A 90 -14.04 0.09 -3.06
N MET A 91 -13.30 1.18 -2.92
CA MET A 91 -11.91 1.26 -3.38
C MET A 91 -10.96 0.58 -2.38
N GLU A 92 -11.18 0.76 -1.09
CA GLU A 92 -10.46 0.01 -0.05
C GLU A 92 -10.61 -1.49 -0.28
N ASP A 93 -11.86 -1.95 -0.47
CA ASP A 93 -12.17 -3.36 -0.72
C ASP A 93 -11.50 -3.86 -2.01
N SER A 94 -11.45 -3.03 -3.06
CA SER A 94 -10.78 -3.35 -4.32
C SER A 94 -9.27 -3.48 -4.15
N ILE A 95 -8.62 -2.57 -3.39
CA ILE A 95 -7.18 -2.64 -3.09
C ILE A 95 -6.88 -3.90 -2.26
N ARG A 96 -7.68 -4.17 -1.23
CA ARG A 96 -7.55 -5.35 -0.39
C ARG A 96 -7.71 -6.65 -1.20
N ALA A 97 -8.75 -6.73 -2.02
CA ALA A 97 -9.01 -7.89 -2.87
C ALA A 97 -7.86 -8.12 -3.85
N ARG A 98 -7.32 -7.06 -4.45
CA ARG A 98 -6.19 -7.15 -5.37
C ARG A 98 -4.92 -7.66 -4.68
N ILE A 99 -4.59 -7.17 -3.48
CA ILE A 99 -3.46 -7.66 -2.68
C ILE A 99 -3.64 -9.14 -2.33
N LEU A 100 -4.85 -9.54 -1.91
CA LEU A 100 -5.13 -10.94 -1.56
C LEU A 100 -5.05 -11.87 -2.78
N THR A 101 -5.55 -11.44 -3.93
CA THR A 101 -5.49 -12.21 -5.18
C THR A 101 -4.07 -12.46 -5.63
N ASP A 102 -3.21 -11.45 -5.50
CA ASP A 102 -1.83 -11.49 -5.96
C ASP A 102 -0.83 -11.75 -4.82
N MET A 103 -1.28 -12.30 -3.69
CA MET A 103 -0.49 -12.46 -2.47
C MET A 103 0.82 -13.23 -2.70
N GLU A 104 0.81 -14.26 -3.52
CA GLU A 104 2.02 -15.04 -3.83
C GLU A 104 3.07 -14.19 -4.57
N GLU A 105 2.65 -13.40 -5.57
CA GLU A 105 3.52 -12.47 -6.29
C GLU A 105 4.09 -11.42 -5.34
N ILE A 106 3.24 -10.87 -4.45
CA ILE A 106 3.64 -9.86 -3.46
C ILE A 106 4.62 -10.42 -2.44
N LEU A 107 4.41 -11.64 -1.95
CA LEU A 107 5.34 -12.28 -1.01
C LEU A 107 6.70 -12.55 -1.65
N LYS A 108 6.75 -12.98 -2.92
CA LYS A 108 8.01 -13.10 -3.65
C LYS A 108 8.70 -11.76 -3.80
N LEU A 109 7.96 -10.72 -4.15
CA LEU A 109 8.50 -9.36 -4.27
C LEU A 109 9.11 -8.86 -2.95
N ILE A 110 8.43 -9.08 -1.84
CA ILE A 110 8.92 -8.75 -0.49
C ILE A 110 10.20 -9.53 -0.17
N GLN A 111 10.23 -10.80 -0.51
CA GLN A 111 11.35 -11.70 -0.30
C GLN A 111 12.59 -11.28 -1.10
N ASP A 112 12.42 -11.04 -2.40
CA ASP A 112 13.50 -10.63 -3.32
C ASP A 112 14.19 -9.33 -2.88
N HIS A 113 13.47 -8.48 -2.13
CA HIS A 113 13.97 -7.19 -1.64
C HIS A 113 14.22 -7.17 -0.12
N SER A 114 14.03 -8.30 0.59
CA SER A 114 14.12 -8.38 2.06
C SER A 114 13.29 -7.31 2.78
N ASP A 115 12.09 -6.98 2.24
CA ASP A 115 11.24 -5.89 2.72
C ASP A 115 10.37 -6.31 3.92
N GLY A 116 10.99 -6.42 5.08
CA GLY A 116 10.31 -6.75 6.34
C GLY A 116 9.29 -5.69 6.77
N GLU A 117 9.45 -4.43 6.34
CA GLU A 117 8.52 -3.34 6.69
C GLU A 117 7.17 -3.53 6.00
N SER A 118 7.18 -3.88 4.71
CA SER A 118 5.94 -4.20 3.98
C SER A 118 5.27 -5.46 4.53
N LEU A 119 6.05 -6.48 4.87
CA LEU A 119 5.51 -7.70 5.46
C LEU A 119 4.81 -7.41 6.80
N GLN A 120 5.46 -6.64 7.69
CA GLN A 120 4.86 -6.23 8.96
C GLN A 120 3.61 -5.38 8.74
N ALA A 121 3.64 -4.46 7.78
CA ALA A 121 2.50 -3.62 7.45
C ALA A 121 1.30 -4.42 6.94
N LEU A 122 1.51 -5.44 6.10
CA LEU A 122 0.44 -6.35 5.67
C LEU A 122 -0.14 -7.14 6.85
N SER A 123 0.71 -7.53 7.81
CA SER A 123 0.27 -8.17 9.05
C SER A 123 -0.62 -7.24 9.88
N ASP A 124 -0.18 -6.00 10.10
CA ASP A 124 -0.93 -4.99 10.88
C ASP A 124 -2.28 -4.64 10.22
N LEU A 125 -2.34 -4.71 8.90
CA LEU A 125 -3.55 -4.53 8.11
C LEU A 125 -4.43 -5.79 8.02
N HIS A 126 -4.07 -6.86 8.72
CA HIS A 126 -4.82 -8.12 8.82
C HIS A 126 -5.00 -8.86 7.48
N PHE A 127 -3.97 -8.86 6.63
CA PHE A 127 -3.97 -9.63 5.40
C PHE A 127 -3.68 -11.12 5.62
N PHE A 128 -3.13 -11.51 6.78
CA PHE A 128 -2.77 -12.87 7.07
C PHE A 128 -3.84 -13.58 7.90
N THR A 129 -4.41 -14.64 7.33
CA THR A 129 -5.28 -15.62 7.99
C THR A 129 -4.45 -16.83 8.43
N GLU A 130 -5.04 -17.75 9.21
CA GLU A 130 -4.35 -18.99 9.58
C GLU A 130 -3.88 -19.77 8.33
N GLU A 131 -4.74 -19.87 7.32
CA GLU A 131 -4.50 -20.61 6.10
C GLU A 131 -3.36 -20.01 5.25
N ASN A 132 -3.43 -18.72 4.92
CA ASN A 132 -2.41 -18.09 4.08
C ASN A 132 -1.08 -17.82 4.81
N THR A 133 -1.10 -17.76 6.16
CA THR A 133 0.12 -17.65 6.96
C THR A 133 0.96 -18.92 6.84
N ASP A 134 0.35 -20.09 6.87
CA ASP A 134 1.08 -21.37 6.72
C ASP A 134 1.65 -21.54 5.31
N GLN A 135 0.93 -21.10 4.28
CA GLN A 135 1.42 -21.05 2.89
C GLN A 135 2.61 -20.10 2.75
N ALA A 136 2.53 -18.91 3.34
CA ALA A 136 3.61 -17.93 3.34
C ALA A 136 4.87 -18.48 4.05
N ILE A 137 4.72 -19.11 5.22
CA ILE A 137 5.83 -19.75 5.92
C ILE A 137 6.49 -20.83 5.06
N ALA A 138 5.69 -21.65 4.36
CA ALA A 138 6.21 -22.70 3.48
C ALA A 138 7.03 -22.10 2.33
N LEU A 139 6.54 -21.03 1.70
CA LEU A 139 7.22 -20.32 0.61
C LEU A 139 8.59 -19.80 1.08
N PHE A 140 8.63 -19.08 2.19
CA PHE A 140 9.87 -18.47 2.71
C PHE A 140 10.89 -19.52 3.21
N ASN A 141 10.43 -20.66 3.71
CA ASN A 141 11.32 -21.76 4.09
C ASN A 141 11.98 -22.43 2.88
N GLN A 142 11.27 -22.58 1.76
CA GLN A 142 11.81 -23.23 0.56
C GLN A 142 12.93 -22.40 -0.09
N GLU A 143 12.83 -21.10 -0.04
CA GLU A 143 13.77 -20.19 -0.72
C GLU A 143 14.87 -19.62 0.22
N GLY A 144 14.92 -20.07 1.48
CA GLY A 144 16.03 -19.76 2.40
C GLY A 144 16.00 -18.35 3.02
N SER A 145 14.88 -17.65 2.97
CA SER A 145 14.73 -16.29 3.53
C SER A 145 14.37 -16.31 5.03
N GLY A 146 15.20 -16.96 5.82
CA GLY A 146 14.95 -17.17 7.25
C GLY A 146 14.80 -15.88 8.08
N GLU A 147 15.32 -14.76 7.61
CA GLU A 147 15.28 -13.49 8.33
C GLU A 147 13.88 -12.86 8.41
N LEU A 148 12.96 -13.17 7.50
CA LEU A 148 11.58 -12.69 7.52
C LEU A 148 10.62 -13.63 8.25
N LEU A 149 11.03 -14.88 8.53
CA LEU A 149 10.21 -15.88 9.23
C LEU A 149 9.73 -15.45 10.63
N PRO A 150 10.51 -14.71 11.45
CA PRO A 150 10.05 -14.26 12.76
C PRO A 150 8.75 -13.44 12.70
N ILE A 151 8.53 -12.67 11.62
CA ILE A 151 7.32 -11.88 11.45
C ILE A 151 6.10 -12.80 11.34
N PHE A 152 6.16 -13.86 10.52
CA PHE A 152 5.07 -14.83 10.38
C PHE A 152 4.84 -15.63 11.67
N LEU A 153 5.91 -15.96 12.41
CA LEU A 153 5.77 -16.65 13.70
C LEU A 153 5.04 -15.78 14.73
N ASN A 154 5.29 -14.48 14.73
CA ASN A 154 4.55 -13.52 15.57
C ASN A 154 3.07 -13.42 15.16
N VAL A 155 2.77 -13.36 13.85
CA VAL A 155 1.40 -13.41 13.31
C VAL A 155 0.67 -14.65 13.80
N LYS A 156 1.28 -15.82 13.65
CA LYS A 156 0.70 -17.11 14.07
C LYS A 156 0.47 -17.19 15.56
N GLN A 157 1.38 -16.66 16.38
CA GLN A 157 1.19 -16.58 17.84
C GLN A 157 0.04 -15.64 18.21
N GLY A 158 -0.09 -14.49 17.53
CA GLY A 158 -1.20 -13.56 17.71
C GLY A 158 -2.55 -14.19 17.37
N GLN A 159 -2.63 -14.95 16.29
CA GLN A 159 -3.84 -15.68 15.87
C GLN A 159 -4.28 -16.76 16.90
N ARG A 160 -3.34 -17.42 17.55
CA ARG A 160 -3.63 -18.44 18.58
C ARG A 160 -4.09 -17.86 19.91
N ARG A 161 -3.81 -16.60 20.19
CA ARG A 161 -4.27 -15.88 21.39
C ARG A 161 -5.65 -15.28 21.18
N LYS A 162 -6.66 -16.06 20.74
CA LYS A 162 -8.06 -15.65 20.85
C LYS A 162 -8.35 -15.45 22.34
N PRO A 163 -8.95 -14.31 22.76
CA PRO A 163 -9.33 -14.15 24.16
C PRO A 163 -10.23 -15.33 24.54
N PHE A 164 -9.92 -15.99 25.65
CA PHE A 164 -10.84 -16.92 26.28
C PHE A 164 -12.12 -16.14 26.59
N ASP A 165 -13.19 -16.49 25.93
CA ASP A 165 -14.51 -15.95 26.22
C ASP A 165 -14.96 -16.54 27.56
N PHE A 166 -14.79 -15.76 28.62
CA PHE A 166 -15.35 -16.06 29.95
C PHE A 166 -16.80 -15.60 30.01
N SER A 167 -17.63 -15.99 29.08
CA SER A 167 -19.09 -15.87 29.23
C SER A 167 -19.55 -16.99 30.17
N LEU A 168 -19.73 -16.63 31.46
CA LEU A 168 -20.50 -17.38 32.43
C LEU A 168 -21.96 -17.01 32.36
#